data_e1e2f771c62002dee579b775bfed0465
#
_entry.id   e1e2f771c62002dee579b775bfed0465
#
_cell.length_a   1.000
_cell.length_b   1.000
_cell.length_c   1.000
_cell.angle_alpha   90.00
_cell.angle_beta   90.00
_cell.angle_gamma   90.00
#
_symmetry.space_group_name_H-M   'P 1'
#
loop_
_entity.id
_entity.type
_entity.pdbx_description
1 polymer ?
#
loop_
_entity_poly.entity_id
_entity_poly.type
_entity_poly.pdbx_seq_one_letter_code
_entity_poly.pdbx_strand_id
1 'polypeptide(L)'
;MSQARSAPHVVIIGGGGTGGAVAHDLVLRGLRVTLVERGELTSGTTGRHHGLLHSGARYAVKDRESAVECIEENQILRRIAPDSLELNDGLFVAITPEDEAYEPRFFESCLASNIPARRVTREEALRLEPNLNPALRCAVQVPDGTIDAMRLPLRFFATAKRNGATIRPFTEAVAMTIVQRPNGRCVTGVSVQDHANGRRYEIGADLVVNAAGPWGERIARMAGVDVPIQPSPGILVAVRGRFCNMVISRLHESGDGDIVVPQRELSVIGTSSWVTDDPDHLTVPADHVEMMFQSGSAMIPKIRSAQTRATWSAARPLVGERGAATGRELSRTFKCFDHKAEEGVEGIVTISGGKATTLRAMAEATADVVCRKLGIESSCRTREYPLLPHTAYYA
;
A
#
# COMPACT_ATOMS: atom_id res chain seq x y z
N MET A 1 -1.46 45.28 13.30
CA MET A 1 -1.98 44.34 12.29
C MET A 1 -1.02 43.19 12.20
N SER A 2 -1.35 42.02 12.79
CA SER A 2 -0.53 40.80 12.65
C SER A 2 -0.56 40.39 11.17
N GLN A 3 0.59 40.37 10.51
CA GLN A 3 0.71 39.75 9.18
C GLN A 3 0.24 38.31 9.36
N ALA A 4 -0.85 37.93 8.69
CA ALA A 4 -1.28 36.55 8.63
C ALA A 4 -0.09 35.72 8.09
N ARG A 5 0.52 34.90 8.94
CA ARG A 5 1.57 33.96 8.51
C ARG A 5 0.97 33.11 7.39
N SER A 6 1.66 33.06 6.26
CA SER A 6 1.28 32.14 5.17
C SER A 6 1.24 30.71 5.70
N ALA A 7 0.28 29.92 5.24
CA ALA A 7 0.18 28.50 5.64
C ALA A 7 1.53 27.79 5.42
N PRO A 8 1.99 26.97 6.37
CA PRO A 8 3.25 26.23 6.25
C PRO A 8 3.26 25.37 4.98
N HIS A 9 4.41 25.29 4.34
CA HIS A 9 4.63 24.56 3.11
C HIS A 9 5.24 23.19 3.37
N VAL A 10 4.56 22.15 3.00
CA VAL A 10 5.04 20.77 3.06
C VAL A 10 5.37 20.27 1.65
N VAL A 11 6.59 19.77 1.46
CA VAL A 11 6.99 19.06 0.24
C VAL A 11 6.94 17.56 0.48
N ILE A 12 6.21 16.84 -0.37
CA ILE A 12 6.08 15.37 -0.31
C ILE A 12 6.90 14.77 -1.45
N ILE A 13 7.77 13.83 -1.15
CA ILE A 13 8.57 13.08 -2.13
C ILE A 13 7.98 11.68 -2.29
N GLY A 14 7.49 11.39 -3.49
CA GLY A 14 6.89 10.11 -3.87
C GLY A 14 5.41 10.20 -4.24
N GLY A 15 5.12 9.89 -5.50
CA GLY A 15 3.79 9.90 -6.12
C GLY A 15 3.08 8.54 -6.08
N GLY A 16 3.34 7.73 -5.07
CA GLY A 16 2.58 6.52 -4.78
C GLY A 16 1.29 6.80 -4.02
N GLY A 17 0.52 5.75 -3.70
CA GLY A 17 -0.74 5.86 -2.97
C GLY A 17 -0.60 6.55 -1.61
N THR A 18 0.49 6.26 -0.88
CA THR A 18 0.79 6.90 0.41
C THR A 18 1.02 8.40 0.24
N GLY A 19 1.87 8.82 -0.71
CA GLY A 19 2.11 10.25 -0.95
C GLY A 19 0.85 11.00 -1.38
N GLY A 20 0.02 10.39 -2.24
CA GLY A 20 -1.27 10.96 -2.64
C GLY A 20 -2.24 11.13 -1.48
N ALA A 21 -2.33 10.14 -0.60
CA ALA A 21 -3.17 10.20 0.60
C ALA A 21 -2.66 11.23 1.61
N VAL A 22 -1.32 11.34 1.82
CA VAL A 22 -0.69 12.38 2.67
C VAL A 22 -0.98 13.77 2.11
N ALA A 23 -0.84 13.95 0.78
CA ALA A 23 -1.16 15.24 0.15
C ALA A 23 -2.63 15.62 0.38
N HIS A 24 -3.55 14.66 0.26
CA HIS A 24 -4.97 14.87 0.52
C HIS A 24 -5.24 15.25 1.98
N ASP A 25 -4.67 14.54 2.95
CA ASP A 25 -4.89 14.83 4.36
C ASP A 25 -4.33 16.23 4.74
N LEU A 26 -3.11 16.54 4.35
CA LEU A 26 -2.46 17.80 4.70
C LEU A 26 -3.16 19.03 4.11
N VAL A 27 -3.66 18.96 2.86
CA VAL A 27 -4.42 20.10 2.30
C VAL A 27 -5.75 20.30 3.02
N LEU A 28 -6.41 19.23 3.47
CA LEU A 28 -7.63 19.32 4.27
C LEU A 28 -7.39 19.92 5.66
N ARG A 29 -6.15 19.83 6.17
CA ARG A 29 -5.71 20.49 7.42
C ARG A 29 -5.24 21.93 7.20
N GLY A 30 -5.33 22.46 5.98
CA GLY A 30 -5.01 23.85 5.67
C GLY A 30 -3.54 24.14 5.38
N LEU A 31 -2.71 23.11 5.14
CA LEU A 31 -1.32 23.32 4.76
C LEU A 31 -1.18 23.50 3.25
N ARG A 32 -0.16 24.25 2.85
CA ARG A 32 0.27 24.30 1.44
C ARG A 32 1.11 23.07 1.13
N VAL A 33 0.75 22.35 0.06
CA VAL A 33 1.38 21.08 -0.29
C VAL A 33 1.91 21.10 -1.72
N THR A 34 3.16 20.67 -1.89
CA THR A 34 3.76 20.32 -3.19
C THR A 34 4.22 18.87 -3.13
N LEU A 35 3.73 18.03 -4.04
CA LEU A 35 4.19 16.66 -4.19
C LEU A 35 5.04 16.56 -5.45
N VAL A 36 6.21 15.90 -5.33
CA VAL A 36 7.11 15.59 -6.46
C VAL A 36 7.24 14.08 -6.63
N GLU A 37 7.22 13.64 -7.90
CA GLU A 37 7.38 12.24 -8.30
C GLU A 37 8.31 12.16 -9.51
N ARG A 38 9.31 11.28 -9.47
CA ARG A 38 10.34 11.16 -10.53
C ARG A 38 9.78 10.64 -11.86
N GLY A 39 8.72 9.85 -11.83
CA GLY A 39 8.07 9.27 -12.99
C GLY A 39 6.58 9.57 -13.06
N GLU A 40 5.85 8.62 -13.62
CA GLU A 40 4.38 8.65 -13.58
C GLU A 40 3.88 8.41 -12.16
N LEU A 41 2.75 9.03 -11.82
CA LEU A 41 2.05 8.72 -10.57
C LEU A 41 1.73 7.22 -10.50
N THR A 42 1.91 6.64 -9.33
CA THR A 42 1.65 5.21 -9.06
C THR A 42 2.57 4.22 -9.77
N SER A 43 3.58 4.65 -10.52
CA SER A 43 4.47 3.77 -11.30
C SER A 43 5.32 2.81 -10.45
N GLY A 44 5.50 3.09 -9.16
CA GLY A 44 6.19 2.21 -8.21
C GLY A 44 5.32 1.03 -7.75
N THR A 45 5.48 0.61 -6.50
CA THR A 45 4.77 -0.52 -5.89
C THR A 45 3.25 -0.38 -5.97
N THR A 46 2.74 0.85 -5.88
CA THR A 46 1.31 1.15 -5.85
C THR A 46 0.56 0.65 -7.07
N GLY A 47 1.06 0.89 -8.28
CA GLY A 47 0.41 0.43 -9.52
C GLY A 47 0.67 -1.04 -9.86
N ARG A 48 1.45 -1.74 -9.04
CA ARG A 48 1.94 -3.09 -9.34
C ARG A 48 1.49 -4.16 -8.35
N HIS A 49 0.59 -3.87 -7.40
CA HIS A 49 0.05 -4.89 -6.50
C HIS A 49 -1.12 -5.65 -7.14
N HIS A 50 -1.51 -6.79 -6.56
CA HIS A 50 -2.60 -7.65 -7.10
C HIS A 50 -4.01 -7.04 -6.98
N GLY A 51 -4.17 -5.94 -6.27
CA GLY A 51 -5.46 -5.27 -6.12
C GLY A 51 -6.38 -5.84 -5.05
N LEU A 52 -5.86 -6.51 -4.03
CA LEU A 52 -6.67 -6.98 -2.91
C LEU A 52 -7.00 -5.86 -1.93
N LEU A 53 -8.29 -5.64 -1.68
CA LEU A 53 -8.79 -4.90 -0.53
C LEU A 53 -8.88 -5.86 0.66
N HIS A 54 -7.89 -5.80 1.54
CA HIS A 54 -7.82 -6.69 2.68
C HIS A 54 -8.90 -6.42 3.73
N SER A 55 -9.61 -7.45 4.16
CA SER A 55 -10.38 -7.43 5.42
C SER A 55 -9.50 -7.55 6.66
N GLY A 56 -8.25 -7.95 6.49
CA GLY A 56 -7.34 -8.28 7.58
C GLY A 56 -7.27 -9.76 7.94
N ALA A 57 -8.19 -10.60 7.45
CA ALA A 57 -8.31 -12.01 7.81
C ALA A 57 -6.98 -12.79 7.64
N ARG A 58 -6.23 -12.49 6.56
CA ARG A 58 -4.92 -13.10 6.31
C ARG A 58 -3.91 -12.89 7.45
N TYR A 59 -4.07 -11.84 8.24
CA TYR A 59 -3.17 -11.45 9.32
C TYR A 59 -3.69 -11.85 10.70
N ALA A 60 -4.98 -12.18 10.83
CA ALA A 60 -5.70 -12.32 12.09
C ALA A 60 -5.03 -13.28 13.10
N VAL A 61 -4.39 -14.35 12.61
CA VAL A 61 -3.76 -15.37 13.48
C VAL A 61 -2.38 -14.93 13.99
N LYS A 62 -1.59 -14.20 13.18
CA LYS A 62 -0.18 -13.89 13.49
C LYS A 62 0.08 -12.44 13.83
N ASP A 63 -0.69 -11.51 13.27
CA ASP A 63 -0.48 -10.07 13.35
C ASP A 63 -1.83 -9.39 13.51
N ARG A 64 -2.37 -9.46 14.74
CA ARG A 64 -3.69 -8.92 15.06
C ARG A 64 -3.78 -7.41 14.83
N GLU A 65 -2.71 -6.67 15.08
CA GLU A 65 -2.65 -5.22 14.85
C GLU A 65 -2.89 -4.91 13.36
N SER A 66 -2.14 -5.55 12.47
CA SER A 66 -2.36 -5.44 11.02
C SER A 66 -3.76 -5.90 10.58
N ALA A 67 -4.36 -6.88 11.27
CA ALA A 67 -5.70 -7.35 10.95
C ALA A 67 -6.76 -6.28 11.27
N VAL A 68 -6.68 -5.68 12.46
CA VAL A 68 -7.60 -4.61 12.90
C VAL A 68 -7.45 -3.36 12.02
N GLU A 69 -6.21 -2.92 11.75
CA GLU A 69 -5.97 -1.82 10.81
C GLU A 69 -6.64 -2.05 9.45
N CYS A 70 -6.50 -3.27 8.92
CA CYS A 70 -7.05 -3.59 7.61
C CYS A 70 -8.58 -3.53 7.59
N ILE A 71 -9.28 -4.10 8.57
CA ILE A 71 -10.75 -4.09 8.57
C ILE A 71 -11.32 -2.69 8.75
N GLU A 72 -10.70 -1.88 9.60
CA GLU A 72 -11.11 -0.49 9.78
C GLU A 72 -10.97 0.30 8.48
N GLU A 73 -9.80 0.24 7.83
CA GLU A 73 -9.53 0.96 6.60
C GLU A 73 -10.33 0.40 5.40
N ASN A 74 -10.56 -0.90 5.34
CA ASN A 74 -11.45 -1.53 4.36
C ASN A 74 -12.85 -0.87 4.44
N GLN A 75 -13.42 -0.77 5.63
CA GLN A 75 -14.73 -0.16 5.85
C GLN A 75 -14.75 1.33 5.50
N ILE A 76 -13.67 2.06 5.77
CA ILE A 76 -13.56 3.48 5.40
C ILE A 76 -13.49 3.63 3.88
N LEU A 77 -12.61 2.88 3.20
CA LEU A 77 -12.46 2.95 1.74
C LEU A 77 -13.75 2.61 1.00
N ARG A 78 -14.55 1.65 1.50
CA ARG A 78 -15.88 1.32 0.97
C ARG A 78 -16.83 2.53 0.99
N ARG A 79 -16.69 3.43 1.96
CA ARG A 79 -17.51 4.64 2.04
C ARG A 79 -16.99 5.78 1.19
N ILE A 80 -15.67 6.05 1.24
CA ILE A 80 -15.10 7.26 0.61
C ILE A 80 -14.70 7.07 -0.85
N ALA A 81 -14.53 5.81 -1.33
CA ALA A 81 -14.05 5.52 -2.68
C ALA A 81 -14.74 4.30 -3.34
N PRO A 82 -16.08 4.12 -3.26
CA PRO A 82 -16.76 2.90 -3.69
C PRO A 82 -16.49 2.54 -5.15
N ASP A 83 -16.41 3.52 -6.05
CA ASP A 83 -16.23 3.30 -7.50
C ASP A 83 -14.82 2.78 -7.88
N SER A 84 -13.91 2.70 -6.93
CA SER A 84 -12.57 2.13 -7.13
C SER A 84 -12.45 0.71 -6.59
N LEU A 85 -13.55 0.15 -6.12
CA LEU A 85 -13.62 -1.15 -5.45
C LEU A 85 -14.64 -2.06 -6.12
N GLU A 86 -14.35 -3.37 -6.16
CA GLU A 86 -15.37 -4.40 -6.31
C GLU A 86 -15.60 -5.00 -4.91
N LEU A 87 -16.84 -4.88 -4.42
CA LEU A 87 -17.24 -5.39 -3.10
C LEU A 87 -17.72 -6.84 -3.27
N ASN A 88 -16.79 -7.70 -3.66
CA ASN A 88 -17.01 -9.06 -4.11
C ASN A 88 -16.68 -10.11 -3.05
N ASP A 89 -16.32 -9.69 -1.82
CA ASP A 89 -15.91 -10.53 -0.69
C ASP A 89 -14.72 -11.46 -1.02
N GLY A 90 -14.33 -12.28 -0.07
CA GLY A 90 -13.29 -13.29 -0.20
C GLY A 90 -13.69 -14.61 0.42
N LEU A 91 -13.18 -15.70 -0.15
CA LEU A 91 -13.26 -17.05 0.40
C LEU A 91 -11.86 -17.55 0.75
N PHE A 92 -11.64 -17.89 2.01
CA PHE A 92 -10.51 -18.69 2.44
C PHE A 92 -10.91 -20.17 2.34
N VAL A 93 -10.25 -20.93 1.46
CA VAL A 93 -10.65 -22.27 1.06
C VAL A 93 -9.70 -23.33 1.60
N ALA A 94 -10.25 -24.35 2.27
CA ALA A 94 -9.53 -25.53 2.76
C ALA A 94 -9.56 -26.64 1.70
N ILE A 95 -8.39 -27.06 1.21
CA ILE A 95 -8.26 -28.10 0.18
C ILE A 95 -7.73 -29.40 0.79
N THR A 96 -6.90 -29.32 1.82
CA THR A 96 -6.31 -30.46 2.51
C THR A 96 -6.87 -30.63 3.91
N PRO A 97 -6.68 -31.81 4.57
CA PRO A 97 -7.05 -31.99 5.98
C PRO A 97 -6.35 -31.01 6.92
N GLU A 98 -5.12 -30.62 6.62
CA GLU A 98 -4.34 -29.64 7.39
C GLU A 98 -4.96 -28.23 7.28
N ASP A 99 -5.42 -27.85 6.08
CA ASP A 99 -6.13 -26.58 5.86
C ASP A 99 -7.44 -26.57 6.70
N GLU A 100 -8.18 -27.68 6.70
CA GLU A 100 -9.43 -27.81 7.47
C GLU A 100 -9.15 -27.75 8.99
N ALA A 101 -8.09 -28.38 9.45
CA ALA A 101 -7.69 -28.32 10.86
C ALA A 101 -7.27 -26.91 11.30
N TYR A 102 -6.85 -26.04 10.38
CA TYR A 102 -6.51 -24.63 10.65
C TYR A 102 -7.74 -23.74 10.79
N GLU A 103 -8.90 -24.12 10.23
CA GLU A 103 -10.13 -23.34 10.15
C GLU A 103 -10.60 -22.78 11.49
N PRO A 104 -10.74 -23.57 12.58
CA PRO A 104 -11.29 -23.05 13.84
C PRO A 104 -10.45 -21.90 14.40
N ARG A 105 -9.13 -22.06 14.41
CA ARG A 105 -8.20 -21.02 14.87
C ARG A 105 -8.27 -19.76 14.01
N PHE A 106 -8.35 -19.91 12.69
CA PHE A 106 -8.49 -18.79 11.76
C PHE A 106 -9.78 -18.03 11.99
N PHE A 107 -10.92 -18.74 12.10
CA PHE A 107 -12.24 -18.17 12.30
C PHE A 107 -12.33 -17.37 13.60
N GLU A 108 -11.89 -17.96 14.71
CA GLU A 108 -11.85 -17.30 16.01
C GLU A 108 -10.95 -16.05 16.01
N SER A 109 -9.79 -16.13 15.36
CA SER A 109 -8.88 -15.00 15.22
C SER A 109 -9.48 -13.84 14.39
N CYS A 110 -10.25 -14.16 13.35
CA CYS A 110 -11.00 -13.15 12.58
C CYS A 110 -12.00 -12.42 13.49
N LEU A 111 -12.83 -13.16 14.24
CA LEU A 111 -13.81 -12.57 15.15
C LEU A 111 -13.14 -11.73 16.25
N ALA A 112 -12.05 -12.24 16.83
CA ALA A 112 -11.27 -11.50 17.83
C ALA A 112 -10.64 -10.21 17.29
N SER A 113 -10.50 -10.10 15.98
CA SER A 113 -9.99 -8.91 15.27
C SER A 113 -11.10 -8.03 14.68
N ASN A 114 -12.36 -8.24 15.08
CA ASN A 114 -13.54 -7.54 14.57
C ASN A 114 -13.78 -7.72 13.06
N ILE A 115 -13.27 -8.79 12.48
CA ILE A 115 -13.49 -9.11 11.07
C ILE A 115 -14.76 -9.95 10.97
N PRO A 116 -15.81 -9.48 10.25
CA PRO A 116 -16.97 -10.29 9.96
C PRO A 116 -16.56 -11.54 9.17
N ALA A 117 -16.66 -12.70 9.80
CA ALA A 117 -16.33 -13.97 9.19
C ALA A 117 -17.53 -14.92 9.25
N ARG A 118 -17.72 -15.72 8.21
CA ARG A 118 -18.81 -16.70 8.11
C ARG A 118 -18.28 -18.03 7.58
N ARG A 119 -18.58 -19.10 8.31
CA ARG A 119 -18.34 -20.47 7.83
C ARG A 119 -19.21 -20.78 6.63
N VAL A 120 -18.64 -21.39 5.61
CA VAL A 120 -19.30 -21.75 4.35
C VAL A 120 -19.09 -23.25 4.11
N THR A 121 -20.17 -23.98 3.88
CA THR A 121 -20.07 -25.40 3.55
C THR A 121 -19.43 -25.59 2.17
N ARG A 122 -18.92 -26.79 1.92
CA ARG A 122 -18.36 -27.16 0.61
C ARG A 122 -19.35 -26.91 -0.50
N GLU A 123 -20.60 -27.34 -0.36
CA GLU A 123 -21.66 -27.22 -1.35
C GLU A 123 -22.01 -25.76 -1.63
N GLU A 124 -22.04 -24.93 -0.61
CA GLU A 124 -22.31 -23.51 -0.75
C GLU A 124 -21.13 -22.80 -1.44
N ALA A 125 -19.88 -23.09 -1.07
CA ALA A 125 -18.70 -22.51 -1.68
C ALA A 125 -18.60 -22.85 -3.17
N LEU A 126 -18.89 -24.09 -3.56
CA LEU A 126 -18.92 -24.51 -4.97
C LEU A 126 -20.09 -23.89 -5.76
N ARG A 127 -21.19 -23.50 -5.11
CA ARG A 127 -22.25 -22.71 -5.75
C ARG A 127 -21.85 -21.26 -5.96
N LEU A 128 -21.16 -20.65 -4.96
CA LEU A 128 -20.68 -19.28 -5.06
C LEU A 128 -19.58 -19.15 -6.11
N GLU A 129 -18.66 -20.12 -6.13
CA GLU A 129 -17.50 -20.17 -7.01
C GLU A 129 -17.34 -21.54 -7.68
N PRO A 130 -18.02 -21.76 -8.82
CA PRO A 130 -18.10 -23.09 -9.46
C PRO A 130 -16.77 -23.61 -10.02
N ASN A 131 -15.74 -22.76 -10.13
CA ASN A 131 -14.41 -23.16 -10.60
C ASN A 131 -13.46 -23.59 -9.49
N LEU A 132 -13.90 -23.54 -8.23
CA LEU A 132 -13.10 -24.05 -7.11
C LEU A 132 -12.79 -25.53 -7.28
N ASN A 133 -11.67 -25.94 -6.68
CA ASN A 133 -11.27 -27.34 -6.68
C ASN A 133 -12.37 -28.23 -6.05
N PRO A 134 -12.83 -29.28 -6.74
CA PRO A 134 -13.83 -30.23 -6.19
C PRO A 134 -13.38 -30.92 -4.90
N ALA A 135 -12.09 -30.97 -4.60
CA ALA A 135 -11.55 -31.49 -3.34
C ALA A 135 -11.73 -30.51 -2.15
N LEU A 136 -12.34 -29.34 -2.37
CA LEU A 136 -12.68 -28.38 -1.32
C LEU A 136 -13.39 -29.06 -0.16
N ARG A 137 -12.94 -28.79 1.05
CA ARG A 137 -13.47 -29.36 2.31
C ARG A 137 -14.43 -28.41 3.02
N CYS A 138 -13.98 -27.19 3.26
CA CYS A 138 -14.77 -26.09 3.81
C CYS A 138 -14.21 -24.73 3.37
N ALA A 139 -14.90 -23.66 3.68
CA ALA A 139 -14.42 -22.29 3.45
C ALA A 139 -14.87 -21.33 4.55
N VAL A 140 -14.17 -20.20 4.65
CA VAL A 140 -14.56 -19.05 5.47
C VAL A 140 -14.70 -17.83 4.56
N GLN A 141 -15.88 -17.22 4.55
CA GLN A 141 -16.14 -15.97 3.84
C GLN A 141 -15.78 -14.78 4.74
N VAL A 142 -15.11 -13.78 4.15
CA VAL A 142 -14.72 -12.54 4.83
C VAL A 142 -14.94 -11.34 3.88
N PRO A 143 -15.03 -10.09 4.41
CA PRO A 143 -15.26 -8.91 3.59
C PRO A 143 -13.96 -8.41 2.90
N ASP A 144 -13.23 -9.30 2.25
CA ASP A 144 -12.21 -8.89 1.28
C ASP A 144 -12.88 -8.17 0.09
N GLY A 145 -12.11 -7.71 -0.84
CA GLY A 145 -12.63 -7.10 -2.05
C GLY A 145 -11.49 -6.85 -3.04
N THR A 146 -11.83 -6.23 -4.15
CA THR A 146 -10.84 -5.88 -5.16
C THR A 146 -10.69 -4.37 -5.26
N ILE A 147 -9.43 -3.89 -5.29
CA ILE A 147 -9.06 -2.49 -5.52
C ILE A 147 -8.58 -2.33 -6.96
N ASP A 148 -9.04 -1.31 -7.65
CA ASP A 148 -8.34 -0.83 -8.85
C ASP A 148 -7.07 -0.08 -8.41
N ALA A 149 -5.91 -0.71 -8.65
CA ALA A 149 -4.60 -0.24 -8.19
C ALA A 149 -4.19 1.14 -8.72
N MET A 150 -4.77 1.58 -9.84
CA MET A 150 -4.51 2.88 -10.45
C MET A 150 -5.59 3.91 -10.05
N ARG A 151 -6.87 3.53 -10.06
CA ARG A 151 -7.96 4.47 -9.81
C ARG A 151 -8.01 4.96 -8.38
N LEU A 152 -7.82 4.07 -7.39
CA LEU A 152 -7.89 4.47 -5.98
C LEU A 152 -6.86 5.56 -5.63
N PRO A 153 -5.55 5.42 -5.93
CA PRO A 153 -4.59 6.49 -5.68
C PRO A 153 -4.88 7.76 -6.47
N LEU A 154 -5.30 7.65 -7.73
CA LEU A 154 -5.66 8.82 -8.55
C LEU A 154 -6.81 9.63 -7.96
N ARG A 155 -7.75 9.02 -7.22
CA ARG A 155 -8.81 9.72 -6.50
C ARG A 155 -8.24 10.58 -5.36
N PHE A 156 -7.25 10.10 -4.62
CA PHE A 156 -6.55 10.91 -3.62
C PHE A 156 -5.84 12.09 -4.27
N PHE A 157 -5.13 11.89 -5.38
CA PHE A 157 -4.49 12.98 -6.13
C PHE A 157 -5.51 13.99 -6.68
N ALA A 158 -6.61 13.53 -7.28
CA ALA A 158 -7.68 14.40 -7.78
C ALA A 158 -8.23 15.28 -6.66
N THR A 159 -8.52 14.67 -5.52
CA THR A 159 -9.08 15.36 -4.37
C THR A 159 -8.08 16.33 -3.73
N ALA A 160 -6.81 15.95 -3.62
CA ALA A 160 -5.73 16.81 -3.14
C ALA A 160 -5.54 18.02 -4.07
N LYS A 161 -5.47 17.81 -5.39
CA LYS A 161 -5.34 18.87 -6.40
C LYS A 161 -6.51 19.84 -6.33
N ARG A 162 -7.75 19.34 -6.21
CA ARG A 162 -8.96 20.17 -6.07
C ARG A 162 -8.94 21.04 -4.82
N ASN A 163 -8.30 20.56 -3.74
CA ASN A 163 -8.15 21.29 -2.48
C ASN A 163 -6.83 22.08 -2.39
N GLY A 164 -6.12 22.29 -3.51
CA GLY A 164 -5.00 23.23 -3.61
C GLY A 164 -3.60 22.59 -3.55
N ALA A 165 -3.46 21.26 -3.54
CA ALA A 165 -2.15 20.64 -3.69
C ALA A 165 -1.57 20.84 -5.08
N THR A 166 -0.28 21.14 -5.16
CA THR A 166 0.50 21.12 -6.41
C THR A 166 1.12 19.74 -6.58
N ILE A 167 0.82 19.05 -7.68
CA ILE A 167 1.33 17.72 -7.97
C ILE A 167 2.23 17.79 -9.21
N ARG A 168 3.48 17.36 -9.08
CA ARG A 168 4.51 17.44 -10.11
C ARG A 168 5.06 16.03 -10.43
N PRO A 169 4.43 15.31 -11.37
CA PRO A 169 5.04 14.11 -11.95
C PRO A 169 6.28 14.50 -12.76
N PHE A 170 7.14 13.54 -13.08
CA PHE A 170 8.42 13.71 -13.78
C PHE A 170 9.35 14.74 -13.13
N THR A 171 9.21 14.95 -11.83
CA THR A 171 10.03 15.86 -11.02
C THR A 171 10.71 15.07 -9.91
N GLU A 172 12.02 14.83 -10.07
CA GLU A 172 12.81 14.00 -9.17
C GLU A 172 13.46 14.83 -8.06
N ALA A 173 13.34 14.40 -6.82
CA ALA A 173 14.13 14.92 -5.71
C ALA A 173 15.57 14.40 -5.83
N VAL A 174 16.55 15.30 -5.99
CA VAL A 174 17.96 14.95 -6.24
C VAL A 174 18.88 15.33 -5.08
N ALA A 175 18.48 16.25 -4.20
CA ALA A 175 19.19 16.60 -2.98
C ALA A 175 18.25 17.28 -1.98
N MET A 176 18.67 17.34 -0.69
CA MET A 176 18.01 18.13 0.34
C MET A 176 18.76 19.43 0.58
N THR A 177 18.04 20.52 0.80
CA THR A 177 18.61 21.77 1.31
C THR A 177 18.64 21.67 2.82
N ILE A 178 19.84 21.68 3.41
CA ILE A 178 20.06 21.51 4.84
C ILE A 178 20.77 22.74 5.38
N VAL A 179 20.24 23.29 6.48
CA VAL A 179 20.89 24.38 7.21
C VAL A 179 21.29 23.90 8.62
N GLN A 180 22.45 24.37 9.08
CA GLN A 180 22.86 24.15 10.47
C GLN A 180 22.16 25.17 11.37
N ARG A 181 21.53 24.69 12.45
CA ARG A 181 20.89 25.49 13.48
C ARG A 181 21.53 25.20 14.83
N PRO A 182 21.35 26.07 15.86
CA PRO A 182 21.88 25.80 17.19
C PRO A 182 21.47 24.44 17.76
N ASN A 183 20.27 23.95 17.41
CA ASN A 183 19.71 22.69 17.92
C ASN A 183 19.86 21.51 16.94
N GLY A 184 20.80 21.56 15.99
CA GLY A 184 21.06 20.50 15.04
C GLY A 184 20.84 20.91 13.58
N ARG A 185 20.81 19.90 12.72
CA ARG A 185 20.55 20.08 11.27
C ARG A 185 19.05 20.24 11.00
N CYS A 186 18.71 21.05 10.02
CA CYS A 186 17.32 21.26 9.60
C CYS A 186 17.19 21.21 8.09
N VAL A 187 16.33 20.33 7.57
CA VAL A 187 15.93 20.32 6.16
C VAL A 187 14.97 21.50 5.94
N THR A 188 15.27 22.34 4.95
CA THR A 188 14.50 23.55 4.62
C THR A 188 14.01 23.60 3.18
N GLY A 189 14.30 22.55 2.40
CA GLY A 189 13.88 22.46 1.01
C GLY A 189 14.39 21.20 0.33
N VAL A 190 13.99 21.07 -0.93
CA VAL A 190 14.34 19.96 -1.80
C VAL A 190 14.82 20.52 -3.15
N SER A 191 16.02 20.14 -3.57
CA SER A 191 16.47 20.36 -4.94
C SER A 191 15.88 19.31 -5.85
N VAL A 192 15.26 19.73 -6.93
CA VAL A 192 14.56 18.85 -7.87
C VAL A 192 15.07 19.01 -9.28
N GLN A 193 14.96 17.92 -10.05
CA GLN A 193 15.18 17.90 -11.49
C GLN A 193 13.86 17.61 -12.19
N ASP A 194 13.44 18.52 -13.06
CA ASP A 194 12.30 18.34 -13.94
C ASP A 194 12.76 17.59 -15.20
N HIS A 195 12.28 16.36 -15.36
CA HIS A 195 12.66 15.50 -16.50
C HIS A 195 12.00 15.91 -17.82
N ALA A 196 10.93 16.73 -17.78
CA ALA A 196 10.28 17.23 -18.99
C ALA A 196 11.11 18.29 -19.73
N ASN A 197 11.92 19.07 -19.00
CA ASN A 197 12.70 20.17 -19.56
C ASN A 197 14.17 20.21 -19.11
N GLY A 198 14.60 19.26 -18.28
CA GLY A 198 15.96 19.14 -17.76
C GLY A 198 16.36 20.19 -16.72
N ARG A 199 15.45 21.09 -16.29
CA ARG A 199 15.75 22.14 -15.33
C ARG A 199 15.93 21.60 -13.92
N ARG A 200 16.91 22.15 -13.21
CA ARG A 200 17.08 21.98 -11.77
C ARG A 200 16.66 23.26 -11.05
N TYR A 201 15.92 23.10 -9.97
CA TYR A 201 15.50 24.21 -9.12
C TYR A 201 15.24 23.72 -7.70
N GLU A 202 15.11 24.66 -6.77
CA GLU A 202 14.83 24.38 -5.39
C GLU A 202 13.36 24.67 -5.03
N ILE A 203 12.78 23.82 -4.20
CA ILE A 203 11.46 24.01 -3.58
C ILE A 203 11.70 24.15 -2.08
N GLY A 204 11.54 25.36 -1.54
CA GLY A 204 11.62 25.62 -0.10
C GLY A 204 10.46 24.95 0.63
N ALA A 205 10.71 24.42 1.83
CA ALA A 205 9.74 23.72 2.66
C ALA A 205 9.92 24.04 4.14
N ASP A 206 8.81 24.14 4.87
CA ASP A 206 8.82 24.13 6.32
C ASP A 206 8.99 22.71 6.87
N LEU A 207 8.57 21.70 6.09
CA LEU A 207 8.78 20.29 6.39
C LEU A 207 8.73 19.45 5.10
N VAL A 208 9.57 18.41 5.03
CA VAL A 208 9.60 17.43 3.93
C VAL A 208 9.03 16.10 4.45
N VAL A 209 8.12 15.50 3.68
CA VAL A 209 7.62 14.13 3.89
C VAL A 209 8.24 13.21 2.85
N ASN A 210 9.04 12.25 3.31
CA ASN A 210 9.55 11.17 2.49
C ASN A 210 8.51 10.03 2.45
N ALA A 211 7.81 9.90 1.32
CA ALA A 211 6.84 8.84 1.01
C ALA A 211 7.27 8.01 -0.21
N ALA A 212 8.59 7.87 -0.42
CA ALA A 212 9.18 7.27 -1.60
C ALA A 212 9.14 5.72 -1.61
N GLY A 213 8.41 5.08 -0.69
CA GLY A 213 8.23 3.63 -0.65
C GLY A 213 9.57 2.88 -0.58
N PRO A 214 9.84 1.89 -1.48
CA PRO A 214 11.09 1.12 -1.46
C PRO A 214 12.37 1.96 -1.62
N TRP A 215 12.24 3.17 -2.15
CA TRP A 215 13.37 4.14 -2.30
C TRP A 215 13.50 5.09 -1.12
N GLY A 216 12.68 4.93 -0.08
CA GLY A 216 12.64 5.85 1.06
C GLY A 216 13.97 5.98 1.79
N GLU A 217 14.77 4.93 1.89
CA GLU A 217 16.12 4.97 2.45
C GLU A 217 17.05 5.89 1.62
N ARG A 218 17.00 5.82 0.29
CA ARG A 218 17.81 6.69 -0.59
C ARG A 218 17.48 8.17 -0.37
N ILE A 219 16.20 8.48 -0.22
CA ILE A 219 15.73 9.85 0.07
C ILE A 219 16.15 10.28 1.48
N ALA A 220 16.03 9.41 2.47
CA ALA A 220 16.45 9.70 3.85
C ALA A 220 17.96 10.02 3.93
N ARG A 221 18.80 9.26 3.22
CA ARG A 221 20.25 9.50 3.13
C ARG A 221 20.62 10.86 2.56
N MET A 222 19.78 11.47 1.70
CA MET A 222 20.02 12.84 1.22
C MET A 222 19.95 13.87 2.37
N ALA A 223 19.21 13.57 3.44
CA ALA A 223 19.17 14.37 4.67
C ALA A 223 20.21 13.93 5.71
N GLY A 224 20.99 12.89 5.42
CA GLY A 224 21.97 12.30 6.33
C GLY A 224 21.32 11.56 7.50
N VAL A 225 20.18 10.92 7.26
CA VAL A 225 19.47 10.05 8.21
C VAL A 225 19.27 8.66 7.61
N ASP A 226 19.16 7.65 8.45
CA ASP A 226 18.94 6.28 8.04
C ASP A 226 17.51 5.84 8.40
N VAL A 227 16.92 5.03 7.53
CA VAL A 227 15.62 4.39 7.77
C VAL A 227 15.76 2.91 7.44
N PRO A 228 15.40 1.99 8.35
CA PRO A 228 15.54 0.56 8.11
C PRO A 228 14.43 0.04 7.17
N ILE A 229 14.51 0.42 5.89
CA ILE A 229 13.61 -0.07 4.85
C ILE A 229 14.28 -1.23 4.15
N GLN A 230 13.63 -2.40 4.18
CA GLN A 230 14.05 -3.59 3.47
C GLN A 230 13.11 -3.80 2.27
N PRO A 231 13.54 -3.50 1.03
CA PRO A 231 12.73 -3.80 -0.14
C PRO A 231 12.52 -5.31 -0.28
N SER A 232 11.25 -5.74 -0.31
CA SER A 232 10.88 -7.15 -0.44
C SER A 232 10.05 -7.35 -1.71
N PRO A 233 10.68 -7.74 -2.83
CA PRO A 233 9.98 -8.06 -4.05
C PRO A 233 9.05 -9.26 -3.90
N GLY A 234 8.07 -9.33 -4.77
CA GLY A 234 7.21 -10.48 -5.01
C GLY A 234 6.67 -10.41 -6.42
N ILE A 235 6.55 -11.57 -7.06
CA ILE A 235 5.97 -11.64 -8.40
C ILE A 235 4.46 -11.75 -8.35
N LEU A 236 3.86 -11.36 -9.45
CA LEU A 236 2.44 -11.56 -9.75
C LEU A 236 2.31 -12.12 -11.16
N VAL A 237 1.31 -12.99 -11.33
CA VAL A 237 0.99 -13.60 -12.62
C VAL A 237 -0.47 -13.30 -12.95
N ALA A 238 -0.69 -12.57 -14.04
CA ALA A 238 -2.03 -12.39 -14.60
C ALA A 238 -2.30 -13.43 -15.69
N VAL A 239 -3.40 -14.14 -15.56
CA VAL A 239 -3.87 -15.10 -16.55
C VAL A 239 -5.15 -14.60 -17.22
N ARG A 240 -5.33 -14.98 -18.50
CA ARG A 240 -6.52 -14.66 -19.27
C ARG A 240 -7.71 -15.48 -18.76
N GLY A 241 -8.76 -14.79 -18.36
CA GLY A 241 -9.99 -15.34 -17.84
C GLY A 241 -10.23 -14.95 -16.39
N ARG A 242 -11.46 -14.57 -16.09
CA ARG A 242 -11.94 -14.33 -14.72
C ARG A 242 -12.45 -15.67 -14.19
N PHE A 243 -11.57 -16.39 -13.48
CA PHE A 243 -11.87 -17.74 -12.98
C PHE A 243 -12.65 -17.75 -11.66
N CYS A 244 -12.70 -16.63 -10.95
CA CYS A 244 -13.50 -16.43 -9.74
C CYS A 244 -14.10 -15.03 -9.73
N ASN A 245 -15.19 -14.84 -8.98
CA ASN A 245 -15.77 -13.53 -8.73
C ASN A 245 -15.33 -12.96 -7.38
N MET A 246 -15.22 -13.82 -6.39
CA MET A 246 -14.68 -13.48 -5.07
C MET A 246 -13.15 -13.58 -5.07
N VAL A 247 -12.50 -12.92 -4.14
CA VAL A 247 -11.08 -13.18 -3.87
C VAL A 247 -10.94 -14.58 -3.27
N ILE A 248 -10.07 -15.42 -3.83
CA ILE A 248 -9.83 -16.76 -3.31
C ILE A 248 -8.47 -16.80 -2.63
N SER A 249 -8.46 -17.17 -1.36
CA SER A 249 -7.25 -17.37 -0.56
C SER A 249 -7.23 -18.77 0.02
N ARG A 250 -6.06 -19.38 0.16
CA ARG A 250 -5.95 -20.68 0.82
C ARG A 250 -6.07 -20.53 2.33
N LEU A 251 -6.84 -21.41 2.95
CA LEU A 251 -7.10 -21.44 4.39
C LEU A 251 -5.97 -22.17 5.14
N HIS A 252 -4.84 -21.55 5.23
CA HIS A 252 -3.67 -22.05 5.95
C HIS A 252 -2.81 -20.87 6.43
N GLU A 253 -1.73 -21.16 7.11
CA GLU A 253 -0.75 -20.14 7.44
C GLU A 253 -0.23 -19.45 6.17
N SER A 254 -0.23 -18.10 6.14
CA SER A 254 0.06 -17.31 4.95
C SER A 254 1.33 -17.74 4.21
N GLY A 255 1.20 -18.18 2.98
CA GLY A 255 2.24 -18.70 2.10
C GLY A 255 2.46 -17.87 0.82
N ASP A 256 3.29 -18.36 -0.10
CA ASP A 256 3.49 -17.80 -1.43
C ASP A 256 2.45 -18.32 -2.42
N GLY A 257 1.97 -17.45 -3.32
CA GLY A 257 1.06 -17.81 -4.40
C GLY A 257 -0.35 -18.23 -3.98
N ASP A 258 -0.72 -18.05 -2.74
CA ASP A 258 -1.93 -18.58 -2.12
C ASP A 258 -3.14 -17.65 -2.20
N ILE A 259 -3.11 -16.68 -3.13
CA ILE A 259 -4.22 -15.76 -3.40
C ILE A 259 -4.48 -15.66 -4.90
N VAL A 260 -5.75 -15.70 -5.28
CA VAL A 260 -6.24 -15.38 -6.63
C VAL A 260 -7.21 -14.19 -6.51
N VAL A 261 -6.87 -13.08 -7.15
CA VAL A 261 -7.68 -11.86 -7.15
C VAL A 261 -8.30 -11.68 -8.53
N PRO A 262 -9.64 -11.59 -8.64
CA PRO A 262 -10.29 -11.25 -9.91
C PRO A 262 -10.05 -9.77 -10.22
N GLN A 263 -9.57 -9.48 -11.42
CA GLN A 263 -9.33 -8.12 -11.90
C GLN A 263 -9.98 -7.94 -13.28
N ARG A 264 -11.19 -7.40 -13.33
CA ARG A 264 -11.98 -7.27 -14.56
C ARG A 264 -12.13 -8.62 -15.26
N GLU A 265 -11.50 -8.81 -16.43
CA GLU A 265 -11.55 -10.06 -17.22
C GLU A 265 -10.37 -11.02 -16.92
N LEU A 266 -9.53 -10.69 -15.97
CA LEU A 266 -8.33 -11.45 -15.63
C LEU A 266 -8.46 -12.05 -14.23
N SER A 267 -7.61 -13.03 -13.96
CA SER A 267 -7.30 -13.49 -12.61
C SER A 267 -5.82 -13.24 -12.33
N VAL A 268 -5.51 -12.60 -11.20
CA VAL A 268 -4.14 -12.29 -10.77
C VAL A 268 -3.77 -13.20 -9.61
N ILE A 269 -2.71 -13.98 -9.78
CA ILE A 269 -2.18 -14.90 -8.78
C ILE A 269 -0.96 -14.24 -8.13
N GLY A 270 -0.86 -14.33 -6.83
CA GLY A 270 0.30 -13.73 -6.13
C GLY A 270 0.20 -13.83 -4.61
N THR A 271 1.28 -13.58 -3.93
CA THR A 271 2.58 -13.16 -4.40
C THR A 271 3.66 -14.08 -3.83
N SER A 272 4.85 -14.13 -4.46
CA SER A 272 6.05 -14.66 -3.79
C SER A 272 6.72 -13.58 -2.91
N SER A 273 7.84 -13.93 -2.27
CA SER A 273 8.58 -12.98 -1.44
C SER A 273 10.07 -13.33 -1.38
N TRP A 274 10.92 -12.34 -1.58
CA TRP A 274 12.35 -12.38 -1.28
C TRP A 274 12.81 -10.98 -0.85
N VAL A 275 14.08 -10.78 -0.56
CA VAL A 275 14.67 -9.48 -0.23
C VAL A 275 15.65 -9.04 -1.31
N THR A 276 15.77 -7.73 -1.51
CA THR A 276 16.74 -7.12 -2.43
C THR A 276 17.22 -5.78 -1.87
N ASP A 277 18.42 -5.38 -2.28
CA ASP A 277 18.93 -4.03 -2.01
C ASP A 277 18.65 -3.06 -3.18
N ASP A 278 18.24 -3.59 -4.33
CA ASP A 278 17.94 -2.79 -5.52
C ASP A 278 16.47 -2.90 -5.94
N PRO A 279 15.64 -1.91 -5.58
CA PRO A 279 14.24 -1.85 -6.01
C PRO A 279 14.02 -1.36 -7.45
N ASP A 280 15.06 -0.91 -8.16
CA ASP A 280 14.94 -0.45 -9.54
C ASP A 280 15.05 -1.63 -10.54
N HIS A 281 15.83 -2.66 -10.24
CA HIS A 281 16.07 -3.79 -11.14
C HIS A 281 15.50 -5.09 -10.57
N LEU A 282 14.19 -5.21 -10.65
CA LEU A 282 13.47 -6.40 -10.16
C LEU A 282 13.35 -7.45 -11.26
N THR A 283 13.72 -8.68 -10.95
CA THR A 283 13.56 -9.83 -11.84
C THR A 283 12.19 -10.50 -11.64
N VAL A 284 11.85 -11.40 -12.56
CA VAL A 284 10.72 -12.33 -12.47
C VAL A 284 11.29 -13.74 -12.58
N PRO A 285 11.63 -14.40 -11.44
CA PRO A 285 12.18 -15.76 -11.45
C PRO A 285 11.18 -16.77 -12.03
N ALA A 286 11.63 -17.65 -12.91
CA ALA A 286 10.77 -18.63 -13.61
C ALA A 286 10.16 -19.67 -12.67
N ASP A 287 10.94 -20.10 -11.67
CA ASP A 287 10.48 -21.03 -10.61
C ASP A 287 9.38 -20.40 -9.74
N HIS A 288 9.44 -19.09 -9.47
CA HIS A 288 8.36 -18.39 -8.79
C HIS A 288 7.10 -18.32 -9.65
N VAL A 289 7.22 -18.16 -10.97
CA VAL A 289 6.06 -18.20 -11.88
C VAL A 289 5.39 -19.58 -11.83
N GLU A 290 6.18 -20.66 -11.89
CA GLU A 290 5.64 -22.03 -11.76
C GLU A 290 4.98 -22.25 -10.39
N MET A 291 5.57 -21.76 -9.31
CA MET A 291 4.98 -21.81 -7.97
C MET A 291 3.61 -21.11 -7.93
N MET A 292 3.44 -19.94 -8.60
CA MET A 292 2.15 -19.25 -8.68
C MET A 292 1.09 -20.12 -9.37
N PHE A 293 1.47 -20.78 -10.49
CA PHE A 293 0.55 -21.70 -11.18
C PHE A 293 0.19 -22.91 -10.32
N GLN A 294 1.13 -23.50 -9.63
CA GLN A 294 0.89 -24.64 -8.72
C GLN A 294 -0.06 -24.26 -7.60
N SER A 295 0.23 -23.16 -6.89
CA SER A 295 -0.59 -22.68 -5.77
C SER A 295 -1.98 -22.23 -6.21
N GLY A 296 -2.07 -21.46 -7.28
CA GLY A 296 -3.36 -21.01 -7.83
C GLY A 296 -4.21 -22.17 -8.34
N SER A 297 -3.62 -23.16 -9.03
CA SER A 297 -4.34 -24.31 -9.54
C SER A 297 -4.77 -25.29 -8.45
N ALA A 298 -4.11 -25.31 -7.31
CA ALA A 298 -4.58 -26.08 -6.15
C ALA A 298 -5.95 -25.60 -5.66
N MET A 299 -6.22 -24.30 -5.75
CA MET A 299 -7.53 -23.72 -5.39
C MET A 299 -8.51 -23.70 -6.56
N ILE A 300 -8.03 -23.38 -7.77
CA ILE A 300 -8.83 -23.25 -9.00
C ILE A 300 -8.13 -24.03 -10.12
N PRO A 301 -8.49 -25.31 -10.37
CA PRO A 301 -7.75 -26.20 -11.28
C PRO A 301 -7.57 -25.65 -12.71
N LYS A 302 -8.55 -24.90 -13.21
CA LYS A 302 -8.50 -24.28 -14.56
C LYS A 302 -7.33 -23.33 -14.77
N ILE A 303 -6.75 -22.79 -13.69
CA ILE A 303 -5.57 -21.91 -13.75
C ILE A 303 -4.37 -22.64 -14.35
N ARG A 304 -4.23 -23.98 -14.14
CA ARG A 304 -3.08 -24.74 -14.62
C ARG A 304 -2.86 -24.64 -16.14
N SER A 305 -3.93 -24.56 -16.91
CA SER A 305 -3.89 -24.45 -18.38
C SER A 305 -4.21 -23.03 -18.89
N ALA A 306 -4.32 -22.06 -18.00
CA ALA A 306 -4.66 -20.69 -18.37
C ALA A 306 -3.49 -19.99 -19.08
N GLN A 307 -3.82 -19.22 -20.10
CA GLN A 307 -2.83 -18.43 -20.85
C GLN A 307 -2.30 -17.29 -19.97
N THR A 308 -0.99 -17.24 -19.75
CA THR A 308 -0.33 -16.10 -19.12
C THR A 308 -0.54 -14.83 -19.95
N ARG A 309 -1.03 -13.77 -19.33
CA ARG A 309 -1.20 -12.46 -19.96
C ARG A 309 -0.04 -11.54 -19.64
N ALA A 310 0.42 -11.54 -18.39
CA ALA A 310 1.56 -10.76 -17.93
C ALA A 310 2.16 -11.38 -16.65
N THR A 311 3.45 -11.15 -16.45
CA THR A 311 4.16 -11.39 -15.20
C THR A 311 4.94 -10.14 -14.85
N TRP A 312 4.94 -9.77 -13.58
CA TRP A 312 5.72 -8.63 -13.11
C TRP A 312 6.10 -8.80 -11.65
N SER A 313 7.04 -7.98 -11.19
CA SER A 313 7.45 -7.90 -9.80
C SER A 313 7.26 -6.50 -9.23
N ALA A 314 7.05 -6.43 -7.93
CA ALA A 314 6.96 -5.19 -7.17
C ALA A 314 7.61 -5.37 -5.80
N ALA A 315 8.40 -4.39 -5.35
CA ALA A 315 9.03 -4.42 -4.04
C ALA A 315 8.13 -3.76 -2.99
N ARG A 316 7.88 -4.45 -1.88
CA ARG A 316 7.23 -3.89 -0.69
C ARG A 316 8.27 -3.12 0.12
N PRO A 317 7.96 -1.92 0.66
CA PRO A 317 8.84 -1.18 1.55
C PRO A 317 8.69 -1.67 3.00
N LEU A 318 9.17 -2.86 3.30
CA LEU A 318 9.05 -3.39 4.66
C LEU A 318 9.96 -2.66 5.62
N VAL A 319 9.49 -2.46 6.86
CA VAL A 319 10.26 -1.83 7.94
C VAL A 319 10.79 -2.93 8.87
N GLY A 320 12.08 -2.93 9.14
CA GLY A 320 12.72 -3.88 10.04
C GLY A 320 14.22 -3.91 9.89
N GLU A 321 14.91 -4.58 10.82
CA GLU A 321 16.36 -4.71 10.80
C GLU A 321 16.85 -5.47 9.56
N ARG A 322 17.97 -5.00 9.01
CA ARG A 322 18.65 -5.68 7.89
C ARG A 322 19.11 -7.07 8.32
N GLY A 323 18.80 -8.08 7.53
CA GLY A 323 19.22 -9.45 7.79
C GLY A 323 18.10 -10.41 8.14
N ALA A 324 16.83 -9.98 8.17
CA ALA A 324 15.70 -10.90 8.19
C ALA A 324 15.77 -11.80 6.95
N ALA A 325 15.87 -13.12 7.14
CA ALA A 325 16.13 -14.08 6.07
C ALA A 325 15.01 -14.14 5.03
N THR A 326 13.79 -13.78 5.43
CA THR A 326 12.62 -13.67 4.53
C THR A 326 11.82 -12.43 4.88
N GLY A 327 11.32 -11.69 3.88
CA GLY A 327 10.45 -10.54 4.10
C GLY A 327 9.09 -10.86 4.75
N ARG A 328 8.86 -12.13 5.15
CA ARG A 328 7.64 -12.61 5.81
C ARG A 328 7.66 -12.44 7.32
N GLU A 329 8.85 -12.39 7.92
CA GLU A 329 9.04 -12.22 9.37
C GLU A 329 8.84 -10.76 9.80
N LEU A 330 8.91 -9.83 8.84
CA LEU A 330 8.72 -8.41 9.09
C LEU A 330 7.24 -8.07 9.21
N SER A 331 6.90 -7.23 10.19
CA SER A 331 5.53 -6.74 10.38
C SER A 331 5.00 -6.04 9.11
N ARG A 332 3.70 -6.16 8.89
CA ARG A 332 2.96 -5.50 7.79
C ARG A 332 2.32 -4.19 8.23
N THR A 333 2.60 -3.73 9.44
CA THR A 333 2.23 -2.39 9.91
C THR A 333 3.10 -1.32 9.24
N PHE A 334 2.73 -0.07 9.41
CA PHE A 334 3.53 1.06 8.94
C PHE A 334 4.17 1.80 10.10
N LYS A 335 5.24 2.54 9.81
CA LYS A 335 5.90 3.41 10.78
C LYS A 335 6.18 4.78 10.17
N CYS A 336 5.84 5.84 10.90
CA CYS A 336 6.27 7.20 10.61
C CYS A 336 7.47 7.54 11.50
N PHE A 337 8.61 7.84 10.87
CA PHE A 337 9.87 8.18 11.54
C PHE A 337 9.97 9.69 11.68
N ASP A 338 10.15 10.17 12.91
CA ASP A 338 10.49 11.56 13.24
C ASP A 338 12.00 11.67 13.48
N HIS A 339 12.72 12.08 12.46
CA HIS A 339 14.18 12.13 12.46
C HIS A 339 14.79 13.12 13.44
N LYS A 340 14.00 14.07 13.99
CA LYS A 340 14.47 14.91 15.09
C LYS A 340 14.72 14.10 16.35
N ALA A 341 13.78 13.22 16.67
CA ALA A 341 13.85 12.43 17.90
C ALA A 341 14.97 11.36 17.84
N GLU A 342 15.17 10.76 16.66
CA GLU A 342 16.09 9.63 16.49
C GLU A 342 17.52 10.09 16.12
N GLU A 343 17.68 11.07 15.18
CA GLU A 343 19.00 11.48 14.66
C GLU A 343 19.30 12.99 14.78
N GLY A 344 18.45 13.74 15.44
CA GLY A 344 18.65 15.18 15.63
C GLY A 344 18.47 16.02 14.35
N VAL A 345 17.80 15.49 13.33
CA VAL A 345 17.53 16.18 12.06
C VAL A 345 16.09 16.66 12.01
N GLU A 346 15.90 17.97 12.03
CA GLU A 346 14.58 18.62 11.94
C GLU A 346 14.15 18.80 10.48
N GLY A 347 12.86 19.06 10.26
CA GLY A 347 12.32 19.42 8.94
C GLY A 347 12.10 18.26 7.99
N ILE A 348 12.24 17.01 8.44
CA ILE A 348 11.94 15.82 7.64
C ILE A 348 11.26 14.73 8.49
N VAL A 349 10.31 14.03 7.89
CA VAL A 349 9.71 12.79 8.39
C VAL A 349 9.66 11.75 7.28
N THR A 350 9.72 10.46 7.61
CA THR A 350 9.62 9.36 6.64
C THR A 350 8.47 8.44 7.01
N ILE A 351 7.62 8.09 6.04
CA ILE A 351 6.58 7.07 6.19
C ILE A 351 6.90 5.85 5.34
N SER A 352 6.89 4.66 5.95
CA SER A 352 7.15 3.40 5.24
C SER A 352 6.36 2.23 5.83
N GLY A 353 6.30 1.13 5.11
CA GLY A 353 5.52 -0.06 5.47
C GLY A 353 4.08 -0.01 4.97
N GLY A 354 3.20 -0.73 5.68
CA GLY A 354 1.76 -0.73 5.41
C GLY A 354 1.34 -1.48 4.15
N LYS A 355 0.12 -1.21 3.72
CA LYS A 355 -0.57 -1.91 2.63
C LYS A 355 -1.38 -0.90 1.81
N ALA A 356 -1.77 -1.27 0.57
CA ALA A 356 -2.67 -0.44 -0.23
C ALA A 356 -4.02 -0.17 0.49
N THR A 357 -4.50 -1.12 1.27
CA THR A 357 -5.71 -0.96 2.09
C THR A 357 -5.54 0.11 3.18
N THR A 358 -4.36 0.21 3.79
CA THR A 358 -4.11 1.10 4.94
C THR A 358 -3.50 2.46 4.55
N LEU A 359 -3.43 2.79 3.25
CA LEU A 359 -2.77 4.02 2.77
C LEU A 359 -3.34 5.31 3.37
N ARG A 360 -4.66 5.36 3.68
CA ARG A 360 -5.30 6.50 4.33
C ARG A 360 -4.85 6.64 5.80
N ALA A 361 -4.82 5.53 6.56
CA ALA A 361 -4.32 5.54 7.94
C ALA A 361 -2.84 5.95 8.02
N MET A 362 -2.02 5.50 7.05
CA MET A 362 -0.63 5.94 6.92
C MET A 362 -0.55 7.45 6.74
N ALA A 363 -1.45 8.03 5.94
CA ALA A 363 -1.51 9.46 5.72
C ALA A 363 -1.96 10.21 6.98
N GLU A 364 -2.98 9.75 7.68
CA GLU A 364 -3.46 10.32 8.94
C GLU A 364 -2.32 10.38 9.96
N ALA A 365 -1.66 9.25 10.23
CA ALA A 365 -0.55 9.18 11.18
C ALA A 365 0.61 10.11 10.78
N THR A 366 0.93 10.20 9.48
CA THR A 366 1.99 11.10 8.99
C THR A 366 1.57 12.56 9.16
N ALA A 367 0.34 12.91 8.81
CA ALA A 367 -0.18 14.27 8.92
C ALA A 367 -0.28 14.72 10.39
N ASP A 368 -0.57 13.82 11.33
CA ASP A 368 -0.56 14.11 12.77
C ASP A 368 0.85 14.48 13.25
N VAL A 369 1.89 13.75 12.80
CA VAL A 369 3.29 14.09 13.09
C VAL A 369 3.66 15.45 12.49
N VAL A 370 3.32 15.68 11.22
CA VAL A 370 3.59 16.94 10.51
C VAL A 370 2.92 18.13 11.21
N CYS A 371 1.64 18.03 11.54
CA CYS A 371 0.89 19.09 12.22
C CYS A 371 1.48 19.40 13.60
N ARG A 372 1.80 18.38 14.40
CA ARG A 372 2.45 18.56 15.70
C ARG A 372 3.80 19.29 15.58
N LYS A 373 4.64 18.93 14.59
CA LYS A 373 5.94 19.55 14.34
C LYS A 373 5.81 21.01 13.89
N LEU A 374 4.75 21.33 13.15
CA LEU A 374 4.50 22.69 12.65
C LEU A 374 3.61 23.54 13.57
N GLY A 375 3.17 23.00 14.71
CA GLY A 375 2.29 23.69 15.65
C GLY A 375 0.89 23.97 15.09
N ILE A 376 0.37 23.06 14.25
CA ILE A 376 -0.96 23.15 13.62
C ILE A 376 -1.95 22.29 14.42
N GLU A 377 -2.99 22.92 14.95
CA GLU A 377 -4.09 22.25 15.61
C GLU A 377 -5.20 21.97 14.58
N SER A 378 -5.16 20.78 13.97
CA SER A 378 -6.16 20.35 12.99
C SER A 378 -6.31 18.83 13.03
N SER A 379 -7.54 18.35 13.23
CA SER A 379 -7.86 16.93 13.23
C SER A 379 -8.03 16.37 11.81
N CYS A 380 -7.81 15.07 11.66
CA CYS A 380 -8.05 14.35 10.42
C CYS A 380 -9.54 14.36 10.04
N ARG A 381 -9.84 14.61 8.75
CA ARG A 381 -11.20 14.56 8.19
C ARG A 381 -11.34 13.51 7.09
N THR A 382 -10.26 12.78 6.75
CA THR A 382 -10.24 11.88 5.59
C THR A 382 -11.07 10.61 5.77
N ARG A 383 -11.46 10.26 7.00
CA ARG A 383 -12.30 9.09 7.30
C ARG A 383 -13.70 9.18 6.67
N GLU A 384 -14.19 10.39 6.49
CA GLU A 384 -15.55 10.67 6.02
C GLU A 384 -15.60 11.54 4.75
N TYR A 385 -14.44 12.00 4.28
CA TYR A 385 -14.37 12.88 3.13
C TYR A 385 -14.43 12.06 1.82
N PRO A 386 -15.52 12.19 1.03
CA PRO A 386 -15.64 11.43 -0.22
C PRO A 386 -14.57 11.85 -1.22
N LEU A 387 -13.91 10.87 -1.82
CA LEU A 387 -12.90 11.12 -2.82
C LEU A 387 -13.55 11.39 -4.20
N LEU A 388 -13.06 12.40 -4.90
CA LEU A 388 -13.46 12.72 -6.26
C LEU A 388 -13.20 11.53 -7.20
N PRO A 389 -13.92 11.38 -8.31
CA PRO A 389 -13.60 10.41 -9.35
C PRO A 389 -12.17 10.58 -9.84
N HIS A 390 -11.49 9.47 -10.17
CA HIS A 390 -10.10 9.50 -10.65
C HIS A 390 -9.92 10.37 -11.91
N THR A 391 -10.95 10.46 -12.77
CA THR A 391 -10.97 11.29 -13.97
C THR A 391 -10.83 12.79 -13.66
N ALA A 392 -11.27 13.24 -12.49
CA ALA A 392 -11.13 14.63 -12.06
C ALA A 392 -9.66 15.06 -11.84
N TYR A 393 -8.71 14.12 -11.83
CA TYR A 393 -7.29 14.45 -11.82
C TYR A 393 -6.84 15.17 -13.10
N TYR A 394 -7.42 14.81 -14.24
CA TYR A 394 -7.09 15.33 -15.57
C TYR A 394 -7.95 16.54 -16.01
N ALA A 395 -8.92 16.92 -15.16
CA ALA A 395 -9.81 18.04 -15.40
C ALA A 395 -9.20 19.40 -15.00
#